data_8c423efed7387eac144a3c76cceaec5b
#
_entry.id   8c423efed7387eac144a3c76cceaec5b
#
_cell.length_a   1.000
_cell.length_b   1.000
_cell.length_c   1.000
_cell.angle_alpha   90.00
_cell.angle_beta   90.00
_cell.angle_gamma   90.00
#
_symmetry.space_group_name_H-M   'P 1'
#
loop_
_entity.id
_entity.type
_entity.pdbx_description
1 polymer ?
#
loop_
_entity_poly.entity_id
_entity_poly.type
_entity_poly.pdbx_seq_one_letter_code
_entity_poly.pdbx_strand_id
1 'polypeptide(L)'
;MTKYMMDKYFHHNTFYDVKNQDNRITDPEERFTEQIEQLSVSLTDLWTNLLRPAFDISFNLVMLYRVMGSKAIGGMAGYMCAAAGVLRFIVPNFRENIRKQFKLEGRFRFVHTRLVTHTESVAFFGGDDVEKEVCDGRLDELASHVQKTQLQSLRFNVFNNFMVRQTPDLAAFSLRMYFAMAMKVAGGSQIASTGEYIQQTVMRTFKSFGDAFELQETIGNFVGTLENVTDLMYVLEDLSEKQTNRQGKGSNTRLGRSSDGSIEFRAVDIVAPGGTCCANNLTFKVEKNKPLIVTGPNASGKSSLFRMLGGLWKIPAGTIERPCDERTEQITPEDVFLVPQK
;
A
#
# COMPACT_ATOMS: atom_id res chain seq x y z
N MET A 1 -8.65 -8.95 -8.45
CA MET A 1 -7.33 -8.38 -8.15
C MET A 1 -6.50 -9.31 -7.26
N THR A 2 -6.93 -9.67 -6.06
CA THR A 2 -6.21 -10.56 -5.12
C THR A 2 -5.78 -11.88 -5.76
N LYS A 3 -6.71 -12.58 -6.45
CA LYS A 3 -6.41 -13.84 -7.14
C LYS A 3 -5.32 -13.68 -8.20
N TYR A 4 -5.39 -12.64 -9.02
CA TYR A 4 -4.37 -12.33 -10.03
C TYR A 4 -2.99 -12.10 -9.41
N MET A 5 -2.94 -11.31 -8.32
CA MET A 5 -1.69 -11.05 -7.62
C MET A 5 -1.14 -12.29 -6.93
N MET A 6 -2.01 -13.12 -6.33
CA MET A 6 -1.61 -14.41 -5.76
C MET A 6 -1.05 -15.37 -6.81
N ASP A 7 -1.70 -15.47 -7.97
CA ASP A 7 -1.19 -16.30 -9.07
C ASP A 7 0.22 -15.86 -9.48
N LYS A 8 0.48 -14.55 -9.56
CA LYS A 8 1.82 -14.02 -9.83
C LYS A 8 2.82 -14.25 -8.68
N TYR A 9 2.37 -14.12 -7.45
CA TYR A 9 3.21 -14.31 -6.25
C TYR A 9 3.71 -15.74 -6.10
N PHE A 10 2.85 -16.74 -6.38
CA PHE A 10 3.22 -18.15 -6.31
C PHE A 10 3.86 -18.67 -7.61
N HIS A 11 3.77 -17.93 -8.72
CA HIS A 11 4.35 -18.35 -9.98
C HIS A 11 5.88 -18.38 -9.90
N HIS A 12 6.50 -19.52 -10.27
CA HIS A 12 7.95 -19.73 -10.30
C HIS A 12 8.73 -19.28 -9.04
N ASN A 13 8.14 -19.45 -7.86
CA ASN A 13 8.76 -19.08 -6.58
C ASN A 13 9.02 -17.56 -6.42
N THR A 14 8.24 -16.69 -7.06
CA THR A 14 8.36 -15.22 -6.93
C THR A 14 8.29 -14.77 -5.46
N PHE A 15 7.53 -15.48 -4.61
CA PHE A 15 7.50 -15.23 -3.16
C PHE A 15 8.89 -15.31 -2.49
N TYR A 16 9.75 -16.18 -2.98
CA TYR A 16 11.11 -16.30 -2.47
C TYR A 16 11.96 -15.10 -2.88
N ASP A 17 11.85 -14.66 -4.15
CA ASP A 17 12.58 -13.50 -4.66
C ASP A 17 12.16 -12.21 -3.96
N VAL A 18 10.86 -12.00 -3.74
CA VAL A 18 10.32 -10.84 -3.00
C VAL A 18 10.90 -10.78 -1.58
N LYS A 19 10.99 -11.92 -0.89
CA LYS A 19 11.43 -11.97 0.52
C LYS A 19 12.95 -11.94 0.69
N ASN A 20 13.70 -12.59 -0.22
CA ASN A 20 15.13 -12.85 0.01
C ASN A 20 16.07 -12.12 -0.96
N GLN A 21 15.59 -11.68 -2.11
CA GLN A 21 16.43 -11.03 -3.13
C GLN A 21 16.03 -9.57 -3.39
N ASP A 22 14.75 -9.23 -3.18
CA ASP A 22 14.21 -7.90 -3.45
C ASP A 22 13.69 -7.24 -2.18
N ASN A 23 14.40 -6.23 -1.71
CA ASN A 23 14.04 -5.51 -0.47
C ASN A 23 13.08 -4.33 -0.71
N ARG A 24 12.48 -4.21 -1.91
CA ARG A 24 11.54 -3.12 -2.23
C ARG A 24 10.24 -3.22 -1.41
N ILE A 25 9.83 -4.45 -1.07
CA ILE A 25 8.62 -4.72 -0.27
C ILE A 25 9.02 -5.47 0.99
N THR A 26 8.70 -4.90 2.13
CA THR A 26 9.04 -5.48 3.45
C THR A 26 7.97 -6.45 3.96
N ASP A 27 6.68 -6.16 3.73
CA ASP A 27 5.55 -6.86 4.33
C ASP A 27 4.49 -7.23 3.27
N PRO A 28 4.77 -8.20 2.37
CA PRO A 28 3.84 -8.57 1.31
C PRO A 28 2.53 -9.15 1.84
N GLU A 29 2.56 -9.91 2.95
CA GLU A 29 1.41 -10.52 3.58
C GLU A 29 0.36 -9.49 4.04
N GLU A 30 0.79 -8.36 4.60
CA GLU A 30 -0.10 -7.27 5.00
C GLU A 30 -0.79 -6.64 3.80
N ARG A 31 -0.05 -6.45 2.70
CA ARG A 31 -0.59 -5.85 1.47
C ARG A 31 -1.64 -6.73 0.82
N PHE A 32 -1.47 -8.04 0.86
CA PHE A 32 -2.44 -8.99 0.31
C PHE A 32 -3.73 -9.08 1.13
N THR A 33 -3.65 -9.00 2.44
CA THR A 33 -4.80 -9.23 3.33
C THR A 33 -5.52 -7.93 3.65
N GLU A 34 -4.81 -6.98 4.26
CA GLU A 34 -5.43 -5.79 4.84
C GLU A 34 -5.55 -4.63 3.84
N GLN A 35 -4.48 -4.36 3.07
CA GLN A 35 -4.49 -3.19 2.19
C GLN A 35 -5.40 -3.35 0.97
N ILE A 36 -5.59 -4.57 0.45
CA ILE A 36 -6.57 -4.82 -0.63
C ILE A 36 -8.00 -4.68 -0.11
N GLU A 37 -8.28 -5.12 1.12
CA GLU A 37 -9.58 -4.93 1.76
C GLU A 37 -9.86 -3.42 1.95
N GLN A 38 -8.90 -2.70 2.52
CA GLN A 38 -9.00 -1.25 2.70
C GLN A 38 -9.19 -0.50 1.37
N LEU A 39 -8.54 -0.94 0.30
CA LEU A 39 -8.76 -0.37 -1.04
C LEU A 39 -10.20 -0.52 -1.50
N SER A 40 -10.80 -1.69 -1.26
CA SER A 40 -12.19 -1.96 -1.63
C SER A 40 -13.17 -1.10 -0.83
N VAL A 41 -12.93 -0.93 0.47
CA VAL A 41 -13.72 -0.05 1.35
C VAL A 41 -13.56 1.40 0.90
N SER A 42 -12.33 1.88 0.73
CA SER A 42 -12.04 3.26 0.31
C SER A 42 -12.64 3.59 -1.06
N LEU A 43 -12.70 2.63 -1.99
CA LEU A 43 -13.36 2.81 -3.29
C LEU A 43 -14.87 2.99 -3.12
N THR A 44 -15.49 2.22 -2.23
CA THR A 44 -16.93 2.34 -1.94
C THR A 44 -17.25 3.68 -1.28
N ASP A 45 -16.42 4.09 -0.33
CA ASP A 45 -16.54 5.38 0.35
C ASP A 45 -16.38 6.55 -0.63
N LEU A 46 -15.39 6.47 -1.52
CA LEU A 46 -15.18 7.47 -2.56
C LEU A 46 -16.40 7.60 -3.47
N TRP A 47 -16.97 6.48 -3.92
CA TRP A 47 -18.14 6.46 -4.78
C TRP A 47 -19.36 7.08 -4.10
N THR A 48 -19.63 6.68 -2.87
CA THR A 48 -20.78 7.16 -2.08
C THR A 48 -20.62 8.65 -1.76
N ASN A 49 -19.44 9.06 -1.32
CA ASN A 49 -19.19 10.44 -0.91
C ASN A 49 -19.02 11.41 -2.10
N LEU A 50 -18.71 10.93 -3.30
CA LEU A 50 -18.60 11.76 -4.51
C LEU A 50 -19.95 12.06 -5.14
N LEU A 51 -20.79 11.03 -5.35
CA LEU A 51 -22.04 11.18 -6.10
C LEU A 51 -23.05 12.02 -5.37
N ARG A 52 -23.21 11.80 -4.06
CA ARG A 52 -24.20 12.51 -3.26
C ARG A 52 -23.98 14.03 -3.26
N PRO A 53 -22.80 14.57 -2.87
CA PRO A 53 -22.57 16.01 -2.91
C PRO A 53 -22.68 16.60 -4.31
N ALA A 54 -22.20 15.90 -5.35
CA ALA A 54 -22.29 16.39 -6.73
C ALA A 54 -23.74 16.56 -7.17
N PHE A 55 -24.61 15.60 -6.85
CA PHE A 55 -26.03 15.68 -7.13
C PHE A 55 -26.70 16.78 -6.32
N ASP A 56 -26.45 16.84 -5.02
CA ASP A 56 -27.04 17.83 -4.10
C ASP A 56 -26.65 19.26 -4.51
N ILE A 57 -25.38 19.50 -4.84
CA ILE A 57 -24.90 20.81 -5.30
C ILE A 57 -25.62 21.20 -6.60
N SER A 58 -25.68 20.32 -7.59
CA SER A 58 -26.29 20.60 -8.88
C SER A 58 -27.77 20.92 -8.72
N PHE A 59 -28.49 20.12 -7.94
CA PHE A 59 -29.91 20.30 -7.70
C PHE A 59 -30.21 21.59 -6.94
N ASN A 60 -29.50 21.85 -5.85
CA ASN A 60 -29.69 23.03 -5.04
C ASN A 60 -29.34 24.33 -5.80
N LEU A 61 -28.31 24.32 -6.64
CA LEU A 61 -27.95 25.47 -7.49
C LEU A 61 -29.06 25.81 -8.49
N VAL A 62 -29.67 24.80 -9.13
CA VAL A 62 -30.81 25.01 -10.05
C VAL A 62 -32.00 25.61 -9.31
N MET A 63 -32.29 25.09 -8.11
CA MET A 63 -33.37 25.60 -7.27
C MET A 63 -33.12 27.05 -6.84
N LEU A 64 -31.90 27.35 -6.39
CA LEU A 64 -31.53 28.70 -5.97
C LEU A 64 -31.58 29.70 -7.14
N TYR A 65 -31.19 29.27 -8.34
CA TYR A 65 -31.31 30.08 -9.56
C TYR A 65 -32.73 30.52 -9.84
N ARG A 66 -33.70 29.62 -9.68
CA ARG A 66 -35.15 29.90 -9.93
C ARG A 66 -35.70 30.91 -8.93
N VAL A 67 -35.19 30.92 -7.69
CA VAL A 67 -35.75 31.76 -6.61
C VAL A 67 -35.06 33.11 -6.52
N MET A 68 -33.76 33.15 -6.62
CA MET A 68 -32.95 34.35 -6.31
C MET A 68 -32.26 34.98 -7.54
N GLY A 69 -32.28 34.31 -8.69
CA GLY A 69 -31.63 34.80 -9.89
C GLY A 69 -30.11 34.69 -9.89
N SER A 70 -29.48 35.17 -10.97
CA SER A 70 -28.04 34.98 -11.21
C SER A 70 -27.09 35.73 -10.25
N LYS A 71 -27.50 36.87 -9.71
CA LYS A 71 -26.67 37.70 -8.83
C LYS A 71 -26.34 36.99 -7.51
N ALA A 72 -27.34 36.34 -6.91
CA ALA A 72 -27.15 35.61 -5.66
C ALA A 72 -26.24 34.38 -5.83
N ILE A 73 -26.39 33.67 -6.95
CA ILE A 73 -25.50 32.54 -7.28
C ILE A 73 -24.08 33.02 -7.51
N GLY A 74 -23.89 34.14 -8.19
CA GLY A 74 -22.55 34.73 -8.40
C GLY A 74 -21.87 35.07 -7.08
N GLY A 75 -22.60 35.66 -6.12
CA GLY A 75 -22.07 35.96 -4.78
C GLY A 75 -21.70 34.70 -4.00
N MET A 76 -22.58 33.68 -4.06
CA MET A 76 -22.34 32.40 -3.41
C MET A 76 -21.15 31.64 -4.01
N ALA A 77 -21.08 31.58 -5.33
CA ALA A 77 -19.95 30.97 -6.03
C ALA A 77 -18.62 31.70 -5.72
N GLY A 78 -18.64 33.03 -5.68
CA GLY A 78 -17.48 33.84 -5.29
C GLY A 78 -16.98 33.53 -3.86
N TYR A 79 -17.91 33.44 -2.91
CA TYR A 79 -17.57 33.04 -1.53
C TYR A 79 -16.96 31.64 -1.49
N MET A 80 -17.55 30.68 -2.22
CA MET A 80 -17.07 29.30 -2.23
C MET A 80 -15.70 29.18 -2.87
N CYS A 81 -15.43 29.91 -3.96
CA CYS A 81 -14.08 29.99 -4.56
C CYS A 81 -13.07 30.58 -3.57
N ALA A 82 -13.45 31.63 -2.82
CA ALA A 82 -12.58 32.22 -1.80
C ALA A 82 -12.32 31.25 -0.64
N ALA A 83 -13.36 30.57 -0.14
CA ALA A 83 -13.23 29.56 0.90
C ALA A 83 -12.36 28.38 0.43
N ALA A 84 -12.56 27.88 -0.81
CA ALA A 84 -11.73 26.86 -1.42
C ALA A 84 -10.26 27.28 -1.52
N GLY A 85 -10.00 28.54 -1.92
CA GLY A 85 -8.67 29.11 -1.98
C GLY A 85 -7.96 29.09 -0.63
N VAL A 86 -8.65 29.50 0.43
CA VAL A 86 -8.10 29.49 1.80
C VAL A 86 -7.88 28.06 2.29
N LEU A 87 -8.87 27.18 2.10
CA LEU A 87 -8.77 25.77 2.52
C LEU A 87 -7.58 25.08 1.86
N ARG A 88 -7.28 25.38 0.59
CA ARG A 88 -6.14 24.78 -0.12
C ARG A 88 -4.79 24.98 0.57
N PHE A 89 -4.61 26.08 1.31
CA PHE A 89 -3.39 26.32 2.08
C PHE A 89 -3.34 25.53 3.40
N ILE A 90 -4.50 25.11 3.91
CA ILE A 90 -4.64 24.46 5.22
C ILE A 90 -4.73 22.93 5.05
N VAL A 91 -5.15 22.45 3.88
CA VAL A 91 -5.30 21.01 3.59
C VAL A 91 -3.97 20.30 3.79
N PRO A 92 -3.90 19.29 4.68
CA PRO A 92 -2.73 18.45 4.83
C PRO A 92 -2.53 17.52 3.64
N ASN A 93 -1.31 17.03 3.46
CA ASN A 93 -1.03 16.03 2.43
C ASN A 93 -1.47 14.63 2.91
N PHE A 94 -2.78 14.37 2.86
CA PHE A 94 -3.38 13.11 3.31
C PHE A 94 -2.72 11.88 2.68
N ARG A 95 -2.42 11.92 1.38
CA ARG A 95 -1.79 10.83 0.64
C ARG A 95 -0.44 10.41 1.26
N GLU A 96 0.42 11.37 1.52
CA GLU A 96 1.75 11.09 2.08
C GLU A 96 1.66 10.63 3.54
N ASN A 97 0.75 11.22 4.30
CA ASN A 97 0.52 10.85 5.69
C ASN A 97 0.06 9.40 5.81
N ILE A 98 -0.90 8.96 5.01
CA ILE A 98 -1.42 7.59 4.99
C ILE A 98 -0.34 6.60 4.54
N ARG A 99 0.37 6.91 3.45
CA ARG A 99 1.49 6.05 2.98
C ARG A 99 2.55 5.86 4.06
N LYS A 100 2.90 6.93 4.77
CA LYS A 100 3.87 6.87 5.86
C LYS A 100 3.33 6.09 7.06
N GLN A 101 2.06 6.25 7.38
CA GLN A 101 1.40 5.50 8.46
C GLN A 101 1.47 4.00 8.19
N PHE A 102 1.07 3.52 7.02
CA PHE A 102 1.16 2.10 6.65
C PHE A 102 2.59 1.56 6.76
N LYS A 103 3.57 2.35 6.34
CA LYS A 103 4.98 1.94 6.47
C LYS A 103 5.43 1.77 7.93
N LEU A 104 4.96 2.63 8.81
CA LEU A 104 5.28 2.55 10.25
C LEU A 104 4.53 1.40 10.93
N GLU A 105 3.27 1.18 10.58
CA GLU A 105 2.46 0.04 11.03
C GLU A 105 3.11 -1.30 10.64
N GLY A 106 3.53 -1.43 9.37
CA GLY A 106 4.23 -2.61 8.90
C GLY A 106 5.52 -2.88 9.68
N ARG A 107 6.33 -1.85 9.97
CA ARG A 107 7.54 -1.99 10.79
C ARG A 107 7.24 -2.44 12.22
N PHE A 108 6.20 -1.88 12.84
CA PHE A 108 5.79 -2.27 14.18
C PHE A 108 5.31 -3.72 14.20
N ARG A 109 4.49 -4.13 13.24
CA ARG A 109 4.01 -5.51 13.08
C ARG A 109 5.15 -6.50 12.83
N PHE A 110 6.11 -6.12 11.99
CA PHE A 110 7.31 -6.95 11.73
C PHE A 110 8.10 -7.28 12.99
N VAL A 111 8.32 -6.31 13.89
CA VAL A 111 9.03 -6.53 15.16
C VAL A 111 8.27 -7.52 16.03
N HIS A 112 6.93 -7.40 16.13
CA HIS A 112 6.10 -8.35 16.86
C HIS A 112 6.16 -9.77 16.29
N THR A 113 6.08 -9.91 14.96
CA THR A 113 6.19 -11.21 14.30
C THR A 113 7.56 -11.83 14.53
N ARG A 114 8.63 -11.04 14.50
CA ARG A 114 9.99 -11.50 14.84
C ARG A 114 10.07 -12.02 16.27
N LEU A 115 9.51 -11.27 17.23
CA LEU A 115 9.46 -11.69 18.64
C LEU A 115 8.73 -13.04 18.81
N VAL A 116 7.57 -13.19 18.18
CA VAL A 116 6.81 -14.45 18.22
C VAL A 116 7.61 -15.62 17.62
N THR A 117 8.32 -15.38 16.51
CA THR A 117 9.13 -16.42 15.85
C THR A 117 10.33 -16.86 16.69
N HIS A 118 10.90 -15.97 17.50
CA HIS A 118 12.10 -16.24 18.30
C HIS A 118 11.84 -16.24 19.81
N THR A 119 10.59 -16.47 20.22
CA THR A 119 10.16 -16.39 21.64
C THR A 119 11.01 -17.24 22.58
N GLU A 120 11.32 -18.48 22.18
CA GLU A 120 12.13 -19.39 23.00
C GLU A 120 13.56 -18.85 23.25
N SER A 121 14.18 -18.31 22.19
CA SER A 121 15.53 -17.73 22.29
C SER A 121 15.53 -16.49 23.17
N VAL A 122 14.55 -15.61 23.01
CA VAL A 122 14.42 -14.39 23.82
C VAL A 122 14.22 -14.76 25.30
N ALA A 123 13.32 -15.70 25.60
CA ALA A 123 13.06 -16.15 26.95
C ALA A 123 14.28 -16.85 27.59
N PHE A 124 14.99 -17.68 26.81
CA PHE A 124 16.17 -18.40 27.28
C PHE A 124 17.33 -17.46 27.67
N PHE A 125 17.52 -16.39 26.91
CA PHE A 125 18.60 -15.42 27.16
C PHE A 125 18.18 -14.24 28.04
N GLY A 126 16.93 -14.18 28.53
CA GLY A 126 16.42 -13.08 29.36
C GLY A 126 16.43 -11.75 28.60
N GLY A 127 16.10 -11.78 27.29
CA GLY A 127 16.12 -10.61 26.41
C GLY A 127 14.81 -9.81 26.36
N ASP A 128 13.91 -10.04 27.31
CA ASP A 128 12.57 -9.42 27.36
C ASP A 128 12.62 -7.89 27.43
N ASP A 129 13.49 -7.32 28.25
CA ASP A 129 13.64 -5.87 28.38
C ASP A 129 14.16 -5.23 27.08
N VAL A 130 15.11 -5.88 26.40
CA VAL A 130 15.68 -5.38 25.13
C VAL A 130 14.65 -5.43 24.00
N GLU A 131 13.92 -6.54 23.89
CA GLU A 131 12.87 -6.66 22.86
C GLU A 131 11.69 -5.70 23.13
N LYS A 132 11.38 -5.45 24.42
CA LYS A 132 10.40 -4.44 24.81
C LYS A 132 10.85 -3.05 24.37
N GLU A 133 12.09 -2.65 24.64
CA GLU A 133 12.62 -1.34 24.23
C GLU A 133 12.53 -1.16 22.69
N VAL A 134 12.84 -2.22 21.93
CA VAL A 134 12.71 -2.20 20.47
C VAL A 134 11.25 -2.02 20.02
N CYS A 135 10.31 -2.73 20.66
CA CYS A 135 8.88 -2.61 20.37
C CYS A 135 8.35 -1.22 20.72
N ASP A 136 8.68 -0.71 21.91
CA ASP A 136 8.27 0.60 22.40
C ASP A 136 8.81 1.71 21.48
N GLY A 137 10.06 1.62 21.02
CA GLY A 137 10.62 2.58 20.08
C GLY A 137 9.87 2.62 18.73
N ARG A 138 9.40 1.49 18.21
CA ARG A 138 8.58 1.45 16.98
C ARG A 138 7.16 1.94 17.20
N LEU A 139 6.60 1.66 18.37
CA LEU A 139 5.30 2.18 18.78
C LEU A 139 5.33 3.71 18.89
N ASP A 140 6.37 4.27 19.50
CA ASP A 140 6.54 5.71 19.66
C ASP A 140 6.71 6.43 18.31
N GLU A 141 7.45 5.85 17.36
CA GLU A 141 7.52 6.38 15.98
C GLU A 141 6.14 6.43 15.33
N LEU A 142 5.35 5.37 15.44
CA LEU A 142 3.99 5.29 14.90
C LEU A 142 3.06 6.27 15.60
N ALA A 143 3.02 6.26 16.93
CA ALA A 143 2.16 7.11 17.74
C ALA A 143 2.42 8.60 17.50
N SER A 144 3.69 9.01 17.43
CA SER A 144 4.08 10.40 17.15
C SER A 144 3.63 10.85 15.75
N HIS A 145 3.74 9.97 14.75
CA HIS A 145 3.26 10.26 13.41
C HIS A 145 1.74 10.39 13.36
N VAL A 146 1.01 9.44 13.96
CA VAL A 146 -0.45 9.46 14.07
C VAL A 146 -0.93 10.71 14.78
N GLN A 147 -0.34 11.05 15.93
CA GLN A 147 -0.67 12.26 16.68
C GLN A 147 -0.47 13.53 15.83
N LYS A 148 0.65 13.64 15.11
CA LYS A 148 0.93 14.77 14.22
C LYS A 148 -0.12 14.85 13.09
N THR A 149 -0.46 13.73 12.48
CA THR A 149 -1.46 13.66 11.41
C THR A 149 -2.84 14.04 11.94
N GLN A 150 -3.24 13.56 13.12
CA GLN A 150 -4.50 13.90 13.75
C GLN A 150 -4.60 15.39 14.08
N LEU A 151 -3.52 16.01 14.55
CA LEU A 151 -3.48 17.46 14.79
C LEU A 151 -3.64 18.27 13.49
N GLN A 152 -3.05 17.81 12.39
CA GLN A 152 -3.23 18.42 11.08
C GLN A 152 -4.68 18.32 10.59
N SER A 153 -5.26 17.12 10.71
CA SER A 153 -6.66 16.86 10.36
C SER A 153 -7.62 17.67 11.24
N LEU A 154 -7.35 17.77 12.54
CA LEU A 154 -8.15 18.57 13.46
C LEU A 154 -8.15 20.06 13.06
N ARG A 155 -6.98 20.64 12.75
CA ARG A 155 -6.90 22.03 12.27
C ARG A 155 -7.71 22.22 11.00
N PHE A 156 -7.56 21.32 10.04
CA PHE A 156 -8.33 21.34 8.80
C PHE A 156 -9.83 21.25 9.07
N ASN A 157 -10.29 20.30 9.88
CA ASN A 157 -11.68 20.06 10.18
C ASN A 157 -12.32 21.24 10.95
N VAL A 158 -11.60 21.82 11.92
CA VAL A 158 -12.10 23.03 12.64
C VAL A 158 -12.29 24.19 11.67
N PHE A 159 -11.31 24.44 10.81
CA PHE A 159 -11.38 25.54 9.86
C PHE A 159 -12.43 25.28 8.76
N ASN A 160 -12.50 24.07 8.24
CA ASN A 160 -13.52 23.66 7.29
C ASN A 160 -14.94 23.82 7.89
N ASN A 161 -15.14 23.36 9.12
CA ASN A 161 -16.42 23.46 9.81
C ASN A 161 -16.82 24.94 10.01
N PHE A 162 -15.88 25.81 10.38
CA PHE A 162 -16.12 27.24 10.53
C PHE A 162 -16.51 27.89 9.20
N MET A 163 -15.70 27.69 8.15
CA MET A 163 -15.92 28.31 6.83
C MET A 163 -17.14 27.78 6.10
N VAL A 164 -17.42 26.48 6.21
CA VAL A 164 -18.43 25.80 5.40
C VAL A 164 -19.76 25.64 6.14
N ARG A 165 -19.76 25.56 7.47
CA ARG A 165 -21.00 25.39 8.26
C ARG A 165 -21.41 26.64 9.00
N GLN A 166 -20.52 27.30 9.73
CA GLN A 166 -20.87 28.44 10.59
C GLN A 166 -21.08 29.75 9.79
N THR A 167 -20.16 30.05 8.87
CA THR A 167 -20.26 31.30 8.09
C THR A 167 -21.46 31.33 7.14
N PRO A 168 -21.86 30.22 6.47
CA PRO A 168 -23.08 30.19 5.68
C PRO A 168 -24.36 30.42 6.48
N ASP A 169 -24.43 29.99 7.74
CA ASP A 169 -25.56 30.25 8.60
C ASP A 169 -25.78 31.76 8.80
N LEU A 170 -24.70 32.47 9.07
CA LEU A 170 -24.74 33.94 9.20
C LEU A 170 -25.13 34.62 7.87
N ALA A 171 -24.59 34.12 6.75
CA ALA A 171 -24.91 34.62 5.42
C ALA A 171 -26.40 34.36 5.06
N ALA A 172 -26.88 33.16 5.31
CA ALA A 172 -28.27 32.80 5.08
C ALA A 172 -29.26 33.60 5.95
N PHE A 173 -28.88 33.84 7.21
CA PHE A 173 -29.67 34.69 8.11
C PHE A 173 -29.71 36.14 7.63
N SER A 174 -28.58 36.73 7.27
CA SER A 174 -28.49 38.11 6.75
C SER A 174 -29.26 38.26 5.43
N LEU A 175 -29.22 37.26 4.56
CA LEU A 175 -30.00 37.24 3.30
C LEU A 175 -31.49 37.14 3.54
N ARG A 176 -31.92 36.36 4.54
CA ARG A 176 -33.31 36.28 4.96
C ARG A 176 -33.81 37.63 5.51
N MET A 177 -33.00 38.32 6.34
CA MET A 177 -33.34 39.65 6.85
C MET A 177 -33.42 40.69 5.74
N TYR A 178 -32.48 40.68 4.78
CA TYR A 178 -32.50 41.54 3.62
C TYR A 178 -33.76 41.33 2.79
N PHE A 179 -34.13 40.07 2.51
CA PHE A 179 -35.32 39.72 1.77
C PHE A 179 -36.61 40.16 2.49
N ALA A 180 -36.68 39.97 3.81
CA ALA A 180 -37.80 40.41 4.62
C ALA A 180 -37.95 41.95 4.62
N MET A 181 -36.88 42.68 4.63
CA MET A 181 -36.90 44.16 4.53
C MET A 181 -37.25 44.65 3.13
N ALA A 182 -36.78 44.00 2.08
CA ALA A 182 -37.05 44.39 0.69
C ALA A 182 -38.53 44.08 0.27
N MET A 183 -39.12 43.03 0.84
CA MET A 183 -40.46 42.57 0.48
C MET A 183 -41.57 43.09 1.43
N LYS A 184 -41.40 44.23 2.09
CA LYS A 184 -42.36 44.84 3.02
C LYS A 184 -43.78 45.02 2.46
N VAL A 185 -44.01 44.75 1.18
CA VAL A 185 -45.27 44.98 0.46
C VAL A 185 -46.14 43.72 0.27
N ALA A 186 -45.58 42.51 0.49
CA ALA A 186 -46.31 41.24 0.33
C ALA A 186 -46.69 40.63 1.68
N GLY A 187 -47.85 39.97 1.76
CA GLY A 187 -48.45 39.48 3.01
C GLY A 187 -47.51 38.59 3.85
N GLY A 188 -47.52 38.81 5.16
CA GLY A 188 -46.46 38.29 6.08
C GLY A 188 -46.24 36.77 6.11
N SER A 189 -47.23 35.93 5.79
CA SER A 189 -47.09 34.47 5.82
C SER A 189 -46.31 33.93 4.60
N GLN A 190 -46.48 34.51 3.43
CA GLN A 190 -45.74 34.13 2.22
C GLN A 190 -44.27 34.54 2.26
N ILE A 191 -43.99 35.70 2.90
CA ILE A 191 -42.59 36.17 3.10
C ILE A 191 -41.85 35.24 4.06
N ALA A 192 -42.50 34.77 5.12
CA ALA A 192 -41.89 33.88 6.09
C ALA A 192 -41.53 32.53 5.46
N SER A 193 -42.45 31.90 4.72
CA SER A 193 -42.25 30.59 4.10
C SER A 193 -41.14 30.63 2.98
N THR A 194 -41.19 31.69 2.17
CA THR A 194 -40.18 31.87 1.12
C THR A 194 -38.79 32.14 1.71
N GLY A 195 -38.72 32.97 2.77
CA GLY A 195 -37.46 33.25 3.48
C GLY A 195 -36.85 32.00 4.13
N GLU A 196 -37.70 31.14 4.69
CA GLU A 196 -37.29 29.87 5.28
C GLU A 196 -36.78 28.87 4.23
N TYR A 197 -37.46 28.79 3.09
CA TYR A 197 -37.02 27.98 1.94
C TYR A 197 -35.68 28.43 1.40
N ILE A 198 -35.47 29.74 1.23
CA ILE A 198 -34.17 30.33 0.80
C ILE A 198 -33.07 29.95 1.79
N GLN A 199 -33.32 30.15 3.09
CA GLN A 199 -32.36 29.80 4.13
C GLN A 199 -31.97 28.32 4.08
N GLN A 200 -32.94 27.43 4.03
CA GLN A 200 -32.70 25.98 3.98
C GLN A 200 -31.95 25.57 2.72
N THR A 201 -32.27 26.15 1.55
CA THR A 201 -31.61 25.82 0.28
C THR A 201 -30.15 26.30 0.26
N VAL A 202 -29.89 27.51 0.75
CA VAL A 202 -28.54 28.07 0.92
C VAL A 202 -27.73 27.16 1.85
N MET A 203 -28.28 26.83 3.02
CA MET A 203 -27.64 25.95 4.01
C MET A 203 -27.28 24.59 3.44
N ARG A 204 -28.21 23.95 2.73
CA ARG A 204 -27.98 22.64 2.10
C ARG A 204 -26.86 22.74 1.05
N THR A 205 -26.85 23.79 0.24
CA THR A 205 -25.81 23.97 -0.78
C THR A 205 -24.43 24.12 -0.16
N PHE A 206 -24.32 24.94 0.89
CA PHE A 206 -23.04 25.10 1.60
C PHE A 206 -22.61 23.84 2.31
N LYS A 207 -23.53 23.10 2.91
CA LYS A 207 -23.24 21.80 3.52
C LYS A 207 -22.69 20.82 2.48
N SER A 208 -23.35 20.68 1.32
CA SER A 208 -22.90 19.80 0.25
C SER A 208 -21.53 20.20 -0.31
N PHE A 209 -21.22 21.49 -0.28
CA PHE A 209 -19.87 21.96 -0.60
C PHE A 209 -18.84 21.56 0.47
N GLY A 210 -19.21 21.63 1.75
CA GLY A 210 -18.38 21.14 2.83
C GLY A 210 -18.07 19.66 2.71
N ASP A 211 -19.10 18.88 2.42
CA ASP A 211 -18.98 17.46 2.16
C ASP A 211 -18.05 17.19 0.95
N ALA A 212 -18.09 18.05 -0.08
CA ALA A 212 -17.17 17.98 -1.22
C ALA A 212 -15.70 18.30 -0.86
N PHE A 213 -15.44 19.14 0.14
CA PHE A 213 -14.08 19.35 0.65
C PHE A 213 -13.56 18.17 1.48
N GLU A 214 -14.43 17.51 2.23
CA GLU A 214 -14.09 16.27 2.94
C GLU A 214 -13.70 15.13 1.99
N LEU A 215 -14.14 15.19 0.71
CA LEU A 215 -13.69 14.27 -0.34
C LEU A 215 -12.17 14.30 -0.55
N GLN A 216 -11.48 15.40 -0.27
CA GLN A 216 -10.02 15.45 -0.40
C GLN A 216 -9.32 14.46 0.54
N GLU A 217 -9.85 14.28 1.75
CA GLU A 217 -9.36 13.28 2.69
C GLU A 217 -9.65 11.87 2.16
N THR A 218 -10.89 11.61 1.73
CA THR A 218 -11.29 10.31 1.16
C THR A 218 -10.47 9.95 -0.08
N ILE A 219 -10.26 10.92 -0.99
CA ILE A 219 -9.40 10.74 -2.17
C ILE A 219 -7.95 10.48 -1.75
N GLY A 220 -7.45 11.22 -0.76
CA GLY A 220 -6.10 11.03 -0.23
C GLY A 220 -5.88 9.63 0.33
N ASN A 221 -6.83 9.13 1.11
CA ASN A 221 -6.82 7.79 1.68
C ASN A 221 -6.87 6.72 0.58
N PHE A 222 -7.77 6.87 -0.39
CA PHE A 222 -7.89 5.96 -1.53
C PHE A 222 -6.59 5.91 -2.35
N VAL A 223 -6.04 7.07 -2.72
CA VAL A 223 -4.80 7.14 -3.51
C VAL A 223 -3.62 6.57 -2.72
N GLY A 224 -3.51 6.85 -1.42
CA GLY A 224 -2.45 6.31 -0.57
C GLY A 224 -2.49 4.78 -0.47
N THR A 225 -3.69 4.21 -0.32
CA THR A 225 -3.88 2.76 -0.30
C THR A 225 -3.65 2.15 -1.68
N LEU A 226 -4.13 2.80 -2.76
CA LEU A 226 -3.95 2.36 -4.13
C LEU A 226 -2.46 2.29 -4.52
N GLU A 227 -1.65 3.27 -4.11
CA GLU A 227 -0.21 3.26 -4.37
C GLU A 227 0.49 2.08 -3.72
N ASN A 228 0.18 1.77 -2.46
CA ASN A 228 0.78 0.63 -1.77
C ASN A 228 0.46 -0.70 -2.46
N VAL A 229 -0.78 -0.86 -2.95
CA VAL A 229 -1.20 -2.05 -3.69
C VAL A 229 -0.58 -2.10 -5.08
N THR A 230 -0.48 -0.95 -5.75
CA THR A 230 0.14 -0.83 -7.08
C THR A 230 1.65 -1.07 -7.02
N ASP A 231 2.34 -0.60 -5.98
CA ASP A 231 3.75 -0.89 -5.76
C ASP A 231 4.00 -2.40 -5.65
N LEU A 232 3.14 -3.12 -4.91
CA LEU A 232 3.22 -4.58 -4.84
C LEU A 232 2.99 -5.22 -6.22
N MET A 233 1.96 -4.82 -6.94
CA MET A 233 1.64 -5.35 -8.26
C MET A 233 2.81 -5.14 -9.24
N TYR A 234 3.37 -3.93 -9.26
CA TYR A 234 4.51 -3.60 -10.10
C TYR A 234 5.74 -4.47 -9.81
N VAL A 235 6.05 -4.70 -8.53
CA VAL A 235 7.19 -5.57 -8.15
C VAL A 235 6.94 -7.01 -8.55
N LEU A 236 5.72 -7.52 -8.38
CA LEU A 236 5.35 -8.88 -8.79
C LEU A 236 5.43 -9.05 -10.31
N GLU A 237 5.00 -8.07 -11.08
CA GLU A 237 5.11 -8.07 -12.55
C GLU A 237 6.56 -8.01 -13.01
N ASP A 238 7.36 -7.07 -12.47
CA ASP A 238 8.79 -6.94 -12.77
C ASP A 238 9.56 -8.23 -12.49
N LEU A 239 9.30 -8.87 -11.35
CA LEU A 239 9.94 -10.15 -11.00
C LEU A 239 9.46 -11.29 -11.90
N SER A 240 8.16 -11.38 -12.19
CA SER A 240 7.62 -12.42 -13.06
C SER A 240 8.14 -12.30 -14.50
N GLU A 241 8.26 -11.09 -15.03
CA GLU A 241 8.85 -10.83 -16.34
C GLU A 241 10.35 -11.17 -16.39
N LYS A 242 11.10 -10.80 -15.34
CA LYS A 242 12.50 -11.18 -15.22
C LYS A 242 12.69 -12.69 -15.19
N GLN A 243 11.79 -13.43 -14.56
CA GLN A 243 11.84 -14.89 -14.54
C GLN A 243 11.48 -15.48 -15.91
N THR A 244 10.42 -14.99 -16.55
CA THR A 244 10.02 -15.41 -17.89
C THR A 244 11.11 -15.12 -18.93
N ASN A 245 11.72 -13.95 -18.86
CA ASN A 245 12.85 -13.58 -19.74
C ASN A 245 14.11 -14.42 -19.46
N ARG A 246 14.29 -14.93 -18.23
CA ARG A 246 15.36 -15.87 -17.88
C ARG A 246 15.15 -17.23 -18.54
N GLN A 247 13.93 -17.70 -18.63
CA GLN A 247 13.58 -18.98 -19.29
C GLN A 247 13.60 -18.84 -20.81
N GLY A 248 13.18 -17.72 -21.38
CA GLY A 248 13.09 -17.50 -22.84
C GLY A 248 14.41 -17.17 -23.55
N LYS A 249 15.43 -16.70 -22.87
CA LYS A 249 16.72 -16.28 -23.46
C LYS A 249 17.90 -17.12 -22.98
N GLY A 250 17.83 -18.45 -22.99
CA GLY A 250 19.03 -19.29 -22.84
C GLY A 250 19.91 -19.03 -21.58
N SER A 251 19.40 -18.28 -20.59
CA SER A 251 20.15 -17.94 -19.37
C SER A 251 20.21 -19.09 -18.38
N ASN A 252 19.40 -20.14 -18.57
CA ASN A 252 19.49 -21.40 -17.84
C ASN A 252 20.36 -22.45 -18.53
N THR A 253 21.11 -22.09 -19.56
CA THR A 253 22.17 -22.95 -20.14
C THR A 253 23.20 -23.40 -19.11
N ARG A 254 23.16 -22.86 -17.90
CA ARG A 254 24.05 -23.23 -16.79
C ARG A 254 23.45 -24.25 -15.82
N LEU A 255 22.14 -24.52 -15.92
CA LEU A 255 21.48 -25.63 -15.25
C LEU A 255 21.17 -26.68 -16.31
N GLY A 256 21.90 -27.77 -16.32
CA GLY A 256 21.74 -28.89 -17.24
C GLY A 256 21.01 -30.06 -16.60
N ARG A 257 20.45 -30.94 -17.44
CA ARG A 257 19.88 -32.21 -17.00
C ARG A 257 20.94 -33.30 -16.98
N SER A 258 21.02 -34.00 -15.85
CA SER A 258 21.81 -35.22 -15.74
C SER A 258 20.96 -36.42 -16.19
N SER A 259 21.51 -37.25 -17.09
CA SER A 259 20.84 -38.45 -17.57
C SER A 259 21.07 -39.66 -16.67
N ASP A 260 22.11 -39.63 -15.84
CA ASP A 260 22.51 -40.74 -14.95
C ASP A 260 22.07 -40.56 -13.48
N GLY A 261 21.30 -39.51 -13.20
CA GLY A 261 20.86 -39.17 -11.84
C GLY A 261 21.99 -38.65 -10.95
N SER A 262 23.14 -38.27 -11.53
CA SER A 262 24.24 -37.63 -10.81
C SER A 262 24.04 -36.10 -10.74
N ILE A 263 24.70 -35.47 -9.75
CA ILE A 263 24.77 -34.01 -9.63
C ILE A 263 26.23 -33.62 -9.93
N GLU A 264 26.44 -32.76 -10.93
CA GLU A 264 27.77 -32.33 -11.31
C GLU A 264 27.88 -30.79 -11.36
N PHE A 265 28.84 -30.26 -10.65
CA PHE A 265 29.27 -28.86 -10.69
C PHE A 265 30.51 -28.72 -11.54
N ARG A 266 30.47 -27.84 -12.55
CA ARG A 266 31.62 -27.58 -13.44
C ARG A 266 31.97 -26.10 -13.40
N ALA A 267 33.11 -25.76 -12.79
CA ALA A 267 33.67 -24.42 -12.72
C ALA A 267 32.66 -23.39 -12.19
N VAL A 268 31.88 -23.75 -11.16
CA VAL A 268 30.78 -22.92 -10.62
C VAL A 268 31.32 -21.92 -9.61
N ASP A 269 30.95 -20.65 -9.78
CA ASP A 269 31.16 -19.61 -8.79
C ASP A 269 29.91 -19.45 -7.91
N ILE A 270 30.11 -19.42 -6.60
CA ILE A 270 29.04 -19.19 -5.62
C ILE A 270 29.06 -17.74 -5.16
N VAL A 271 28.08 -16.95 -5.62
CA VAL A 271 27.92 -15.54 -5.26
C VAL A 271 26.57 -15.35 -4.59
N ALA A 272 26.58 -14.77 -3.39
CA ALA A 272 25.34 -14.41 -2.69
C ALA A 272 24.63 -13.27 -3.41
N PRO A 273 23.27 -13.11 -3.25
CA PRO A 273 22.50 -12.02 -3.84
C PRO A 273 23.04 -10.61 -3.52
N GLY A 274 23.71 -10.46 -2.37
CA GLY A 274 24.40 -9.22 -1.97
C GLY A 274 25.76 -8.98 -2.64
N GLY A 275 26.16 -9.81 -3.62
CA GLY A 275 27.42 -9.67 -4.34
C GLY A 275 28.65 -10.30 -3.66
N THR A 276 28.49 -10.89 -2.48
CA THR A 276 29.59 -11.55 -1.76
C THR A 276 29.91 -12.88 -2.42
N CYS A 277 31.16 -13.04 -2.88
CA CYS A 277 31.65 -14.29 -3.41
C CYS A 277 31.99 -15.25 -2.26
N CYS A 278 31.39 -16.44 -2.26
CA CYS A 278 31.59 -17.46 -1.24
C CYS A 278 32.57 -18.54 -1.68
N ALA A 279 32.59 -18.90 -2.98
CA ALA A 279 33.52 -19.88 -3.55
C ALA A 279 33.66 -19.63 -5.07
N ASN A 280 34.87 -19.89 -5.62
CA ASN A 280 35.16 -19.74 -7.04
C ASN A 280 35.57 -21.07 -7.64
N ASN A 281 35.17 -21.27 -8.89
CA ASN A 281 35.62 -22.39 -9.74
C ASN A 281 35.39 -23.78 -9.10
N LEU A 282 34.21 -23.96 -8.47
CA LEU A 282 33.90 -25.21 -7.78
C LEU A 282 33.54 -26.30 -8.79
N THR A 283 34.30 -27.42 -8.72
CA THR A 283 34.11 -28.56 -9.62
C THR A 283 34.10 -29.87 -8.83
N PHE A 284 32.98 -30.58 -8.84
CA PHE A 284 32.85 -31.90 -8.23
C PHE A 284 31.63 -32.62 -8.81
N LYS A 285 31.59 -33.95 -8.64
CA LYS A 285 30.47 -34.80 -9.07
C LYS A 285 29.99 -35.66 -7.89
N VAL A 286 28.68 -35.72 -7.71
CA VAL A 286 28.00 -36.60 -6.77
C VAL A 286 27.32 -37.70 -7.56
N GLU A 287 27.78 -38.90 -7.45
CA GLU A 287 27.20 -40.07 -8.09
C GLU A 287 26.05 -40.64 -7.26
N LYS A 288 25.09 -41.25 -7.94
CA LYS A 288 23.96 -41.94 -7.26
C LYS A 288 24.49 -42.96 -6.25
N ASN A 289 23.96 -43.00 -5.05
CA ASN A 289 24.34 -43.87 -3.94
C ASN A 289 25.75 -43.65 -3.36
N LYS A 290 26.46 -42.59 -3.72
CA LYS A 290 27.73 -42.22 -3.06
C LYS A 290 27.51 -40.95 -2.21
N PRO A 291 27.66 -40.99 -0.87
CA PRO A 291 27.49 -39.83 -0.04
C PRO A 291 28.64 -38.83 -0.25
N LEU A 292 28.29 -37.53 -0.27
CA LEU A 292 29.25 -36.41 -0.26
C LEU A 292 29.02 -35.58 1.00
N ILE A 293 30.09 -35.29 1.73
CA ILE A 293 30.07 -34.38 2.89
C ILE A 293 30.71 -33.06 2.50
N VAL A 294 29.95 -31.97 2.67
CA VAL A 294 30.45 -30.61 2.47
C VAL A 294 30.75 -29.99 3.85
N THR A 295 32.04 -29.74 4.11
CA THR A 295 32.51 -29.15 5.39
C THR A 295 33.10 -27.77 5.17
N GLY A 296 33.16 -26.98 6.22
CA GLY A 296 33.74 -25.64 6.20
C GLY A 296 33.25 -24.75 7.33
N PRO A 297 33.88 -23.61 7.55
CA PRO A 297 33.47 -22.65 8.59
C PRO A 297 32.07 -22.07 8.33
N ASN A 298 31.51 -21.40 9.35
CA ASN A 298 30.25 -20.68 9.15
C ASN A 298 30.41 -19.58 8.10
N ALA A 299 29.34 -19.30 7.36
CA ALA A 299 29.34 -18.34 6.24
C ALA A 299 30.22 -18.71 5.02
N SER A 300 30.81 -19.93 4.94
CA SER A 300 31.61 -20.36 3.78
C SER A 300 30.82 -20.71 2.51
N GLY A 301 29.50 -20.52 2.50
CA GLY A 301 28.68 -20.77 1.31
C GLY A 301 28.07 -22.18 1.21
N LYS A 302 28.15 -23.03 2.23
CA LYS A 302 27.57 -24.38 2.23
C LYS A 302 26.07 -24.37 1.88
N SER A 303 25.27 -23.54 2.54
CA SER A 303 23.84 -23.38 2.25
C SER A 303 23.59 -22.69 0.91
N SER A 304 24.51 -21.84 0.45
CA SER A 304 24.44 -21.16 -0.84
C SER A 304 24.54 -22.14 -2.01
N LEU A 305 25.39 -23.18 -1.86
CA LEU A 305 25.51 -24.26 -2.83
C LEU A 305 24.15 -24.98 -3.05
N PHE A 306 23.45 -25.30 -1.97
CA PHE A 306 22.13 -25.95 -2.07
C PHE A 306 21.08 -25.03 -2.69
N ARG A 307 21.13 -23.71 -2.40
CA ARG A 307 20.24 -22.73 -3.01
C ARG A 307 20.47 -22.60 -4.52
N MET A 308 21.72 -22.68 -4.98
CA MET A 308 22.05 -22.69 -6.42
C MET A 308 21.65 -24.03 -7.06
N LEU A 309 21.86 -25.16 -6.39
CA LEU A 309 21.41 -26.46 -6.85
C LEU A 309 19.87 -26.49 -7.01
N GLY A 310 19.14 -25.91 -6.07
CA GLY A 310 17.70 -25.75 -6.11
C GLY A 310 17.19 -24.76 -7.17
N GLY A 311 18.09 -23.99 -7.81
CA GLY A 311 17.70 -22.97 -8.79
C GLY A 311 17.15 -21.69 -8.16
N LEU A 312 17.27 -21.54 -6.83
CA LEU A 312 16.83 -20.33 -6.11
C LEU A 312 17.77 -19.15 -6.31
N TRP A 313 19.06 -19.42 -6.56
CA TRP A 313 20.06 -18.41 -6.83
C TRP A 313 20.62 -18.54 -8.24
N LYS A 314 21.03 -17.41 -8.82
CA LYS A 314 21.66 -17.39 -10.15
C LYS A 314 23.05 -18.02 -10.09
N ILE A 315 23.41 -18.68 -11.18
CA ILE A 315 24.77 -19.19 -11.41
C ILE A 315 25.54 -18.14 -12.22
N PRO A 316 26.48 -17.40 -11.61
CA PRO A 316 27.20 -16.33 -12.31
C PRO A 316 28.22 -16.90 -13.33
N ALA A 317 28.85 -18.03 -13.00
CA ALA A 317 29.79 -18.72 -13.87
C ALA A 317 29.67 -20.24 -13.68
N GLY A 318 30.06 -21.01 -14.70
CA GLY A 318 30.02 -22.48 -14.68
C GLY A 318 28.66 -23.07 -15.02
N THR A 319 28.53 -24.38 -14.85
CA THR A 319 27.33 -25.18 -15.13
C THR A 319 27.05 -26.16 -14.00
N ILE A 320 25.78 -26.39 -13.70
CA ILE A 320 25.32 -27.42 -12.76
C ILE A 320 24.43 -28.39 -13.53
N GLU A 321 24.81 -29.64 -13.60
CA GLU A 321 23.98 -30.73 -14.12
C GLU A 321 23.32 -31.45 -12.95
N ARG A 322 21.99 -31.67 -13.04
CA ARG A 322 21.17 -32.26 -11.96
C ARG A 322 20.02 -33.06 -12.51
N PRO A 323 19.51 -34.06 -11.80
CA PRO A 323 18.26 -34.70 -12.16
C PRO A 323 17.11 -33.66 -12.06
N CYS A 324 16.31 -33.56 -13.10
CA CYS A 324 15.15 -32.66 -13.18
C CYS A 324 14.11 -33.21 -14.16
N ASP A 325 12.85 -32.76 -14.02
CA ASP A 325 11.76 -33.14 -14.92
C ASP A 325 12.03 -32.65 -16.36
N GLU A 326 11.69 -33.50 -17.34
CA GLU A 326 11.90 -33.23 -18.77
C GLU A 326 11.16 -32.01 -19.31
N ARG A 327 10.01 -31.65 -18.70
CA ARG A 327 9.13 -30.61 -19.20
C ARG A 327 9.33 -29.26 -18.55
N THR A 328 9.67 -29.27 -17.26
CA THR A 328 9.70 -28.05 -16.45
C THR A 328 11.13 -27.59 -16.12
N GLU A 329 12.14 -28.46 -16.35
CA GLU A 329 13.53 -28.23 -15.89
C GLU A 329 13.65 -27.96 -14.38
N GLN A 330 12.58 -28.21 -13.62
CA GLN A 330 12.53 -28.03 -12.18
C GLN A 330 12.89 -29.35 -11.48
N ILE A 331 13.50 -29.23 -10.30
CA ILE A 331 13.72 -30.35 -9.41
C ILE A 331 12.36 -30.78 -8.84
N THR A 332 12.01 -32.05 -8.99
CA THR A 332 10.89 -32.62 -8.25
C THR A 332 11.37 -33.25 -6.95
N PRO A 333 10.53 -33.38 -5.92
CA PRO A 333 10.90 -34.08 -4.68
C PRO A 333 11.28 -35.55 -4.89
N GLU A 334 10.86 -36.16 -6.02
CA GLU A 334 11.23 -37.51 -6.42
C GLU A 334 12.68 -37.60 -6.94
N ASP A 335 13.17 -36.53 -7.56
CA ASP A 335 14.54 -36.45 -8.09
C ASP A 335 15.55 -36.06 -7.04
N VAL A 336 15.26 -34.97 -6.32
CA VAL A 336 16.13 -34.43 -5.27
C VAL A 336 15.28 -33.94 -4.11
N PHE A 337 15.44 -34.55 -2.96
CA PHE A 337 14.79 -34.11 -1.73
C PHE A 337 15.73 -33.26 -0.89
N LEU A 338 15.37 -31.99 -0.69
CA LEU A 338 16.16 -31.03 0.08
C LEU A 338 15.52 -30.79 1.43
N VAL A 339 16.29 -31.06 2.50
CA VAL A 339 15.86 -30.77 3.86
C VAL A 339 16.44 -29.41 4.29
N PRO A 340 15.61 -28.36 4.35
CA PRO A 340 16.08 -27.03 4.76
C PRO A 340 16.42 -27.02 6.26
N GLN A 341 17.39 -26.21 6.63
CA GLN A 341 17.59 -25.83 8.03
C GLN A 341 16.46 -24.88 8.44
N LYS A 342 15.87 -25.12 9.62
CA LYS A 342 14.87 -24.22 10.22
C LYS A 342 15.48 -22.86 10.57
#